data_444ddd725f0ca73cb814c77bc6de9f93
#
_entry.id   444ddd725f0ca73cb814c77bc6de9f93
#
_cell.length_a   1.000
_cell.length_b   1.000
_cell.length_c   1.000
_cell.angle_alpha   90.00
_cell.angle_beta   90.00
_cell.angle_gamma   90.00
#
_symmetry.space_group_name_H-M   'P 1'
#
loop_
_entity.id
_entity.type
_entity.pdbx_description
1 polymer ?
#
loop_
_entity_poly.entity_id
_entity_poly.type
_entity_poly.pdbx_seq_one_letter_code
_entity_poly.pdbx_strand_id
1 'polypeptide(L)'
;VLVYTIISCKKSRNQPMRLSDTKPFLSHPFDHNKLKEECGIFGVNGVSDAANFVALGLHALQHRGQEAGGIVAFEETHGFNSARRFGYVRDNFTKESLMSTLPGHNAIGHVRYSTAGNKGHTAIRDVQPFFGEFAMGGCAIAHNGNLTNAESLRKELIERGSIFQSSSDSECIIHLMARSIHKDHTNRLKDALSRVEGAFSVVAMTRTKLIGVRDPRGVRPLVLGKLGEGWVLSSETCALDIVGAEHIREIEPGEMIVIGPDGIKSTFPFERTAPRPCIFEKVYFSRPDS
;
A
#
# COMPACT_ATOMS: atom_id res chain seq x y z
N VAL A 1 -2.09 -25.65 44.71
CA VAL A 1 -3.10 -26.68 45.06
C VAL A 1 -4.09 -26.69 43.87
N LEU A 2 -3.94 -27.69 43.01
CA LEU A 2 -4.87 -27.96 41.88
C LEU A 2 -6.09 -28.70 42.41
N VAL A 3 -7.28 -28.21 42.07
CA VAL A 3 -8.55 -28.95 42.27
C VAL A 3 -9.02 -29.43 40.90
N TYR A 4 -8.93 -30.71 40.67
CA TYR A 4 -9.56 -31.41 39.55
C TYR A 4 -11.04 -31.64 39.86
N THR A 5 -11.94 -31.11 39.08
CA THR A 5 -13.36 -31.51 39.11
C THR A 5 -13.62 -32.47 37.95
N ILE A 6 -13.82 -33.73 38.29
CA ILE A 6 -14.25 -34.80 37.37
C ILE A 6 -15.75 -34.70 37.19
N ILE A 7 -16.21 -34.38 35.99
CA ILE A 7 -17.60 -34.50 35.60
C ILE A 7 -17.82 -35.84 34.89
N SER A 8 -18.56 -36.73 35.55
CA SER A 8 -19.01 -38.03 35.05
C SER A 8 -19.95 -37.86 33.87
N CYS A 9 -19.59 -38.34 32.71
CA CYS A 9 -20.49 -38.41 31.53
C CYS A 9 -21.06 -39.82 31.41
N LYS A 10 -22.38 -39.93 31.57
CA LYS A 10 -23.12 -41.17 31.31
C LYS A 10 -23.13 -41.49 29.83
N LYS A 11 -22.63 -42.68 29.47
CA LYS A 11 -22.74 -43.29 28.12
C LYS A 11 -24.18 -43.62 27.79
N SER A 12 -24.72 -43.10 26.68
CA SER A 12 -25.78 -43.70 25.90
C SER A 12 -25.15 -44.32 24.64
N ARG A 13 -25.56 -45.56 24.34
CA ARG A 13 -24.97 -46.43 23.30
C ARG A 13 -25.57 -46.12 21.92
N ASN A 14 -24.72 -46.30 20.92
CA ASN A 14 -24.97 -46.57 19.51
C ASN A 14 -25.43 -45.42 18.59
N GLN A 15 -24.42 -44.67 18.11
CA GLN A 15 -24.37 -44.32 16.68
C GLN A 15 -22.88 -44.25 16.24
N PRO A 16 -22.50 -44.74 15.02
CA PRO A 16 -21.13 -44.61 14.55
C PRO A 16 -20.83 -43.14 14.22
N MET A 17 -19.79 -42.60 14.86
CA MET A 17 -19.27 -41.24 14.66
C MET A 17 -18.83 -41.11 13.18
N ARG A 18 -19.49 -40.27 12.41
CA ARG A 18 -19.04 -39.90 11.06
C ARG A 18 -17.80 -39.01 11.19
N LEU A 19 -16.76 -39.31 10.42
CA LEU A 19 -15.51 -38.55 10.35
C LEU A 19 -15.67 -37.05 9.96
N SER A 20 -16.89 -36.59 9.68
CA SER A 20 -17.24 -35.22 9.38
C SER A 20 -17.50 -34.31 10.60
N ASP A 21 -17.57 -34.87 11.82
CA ASP A 21 -17.93 -34.11 13.03
C ASP A 21 -16.75 -33.69 13.93
N THR A 22 -15.53 -33.87 13.46
CA THR A 22 -14.37 -33.26 14.09
C THR A 22 -14.35 -31.78 13.75
N LYS A 23 -14.91 -30.94 14.63
CA LYS A 23 -14.58 -29.52 14.61
C LYS A 23 -13.05 -29.40 14.55
N PRO A 24 -12.49 -28.61 13.64
CA PRO A 24 -11.04 -28.43 13.62
C PRO A 24 -10.60 -27.95 14.98
N PHE A 25 -9.56 -28.58 15.52
CA PHE A 25 -8.92 -28.21 16.78
C PHE A 25 -8.82 -26.70 16.89
N LEU A 26 -9.14 -26.18 18.08
CA LEU A 26 -9.00 -24.78 18.46
C LEU A 26 -7.76 -24.18 17.80
N SER A 27 -7.98 -23.18 16.93
CA SER A 27 -6.93 -22.36 16.40
C SER A 27 -6.01 -21.92 17.53
N HIS A 28 -4.70 -22.05 17.32
CA HIS A 28 -3.70 -21.59 18.28
C HIS A 28 -4.06 -20.17 18.71
N PRO A 29 -3.99 -19.80 20.02
CA PRO A 29 -4.40 -18.46 20.48
C PRO A 29 -3.72 -17.31 19.73
N PHE A 30 -2.60 -17.58 19.05
CA PHE A 30 -1.91 -16.63 18.18
C PHE A 30 -2.34 -16.67 16.71
N ASP A 31 -3.22 -17.59 16.27
CA ASP A 31 -3.70 -17.64 14.88
C ASP A 31 -4.65 -16.49 14.51
N HIS A 32 -5.25 -15.84 15.50
CA HIS A 32 -6.08 -14.65 15.32
C HIS A 32 -5.29 -13.33 15.38
N ASN A 33 -4.00 -13.38 15.77
CA ASN A 33 -3.11 -12.23 15.91
C ASN A 33 -1.99 -12.19 14.85
N LYS A 34 -2.22 -12.74 13.66
CA LYS A 34 -1.34 -12.41 12.53
C LYS A 34 -1.50 -10.91 12.28
N LEU A 35 -0.44 -10.16 12.58
CA LEU A 35 -0.33 -8.75 12.23
C LEU A 35 -0.67 -8.62 10.75
N LYS A 36 -1.77 -7.91 10.47
CA LYS A 36 -2.34 -7.80 9.15
C LYS A 36 -1.64 -6.66 8.42
N GLU A 37 -1.11 -6.98 7.25
CA GLU A 37 -0.71 -6.07 6.20
C GLU A 37 0.64 -5.38 6.37
N GLU A 38 1.58 -5.92 5.65
CA GLU A 38 2.85 -5.27 5.33
C GLU A 38 2.87 -5.12 3.82
N CYS A 39 2.81 -3.91 3.36
CA CYS A 39 2.98 -3.57 1.97
C CYS A 39 4.23 -2.69 1.83
N GLY A 40 4.82 -2.67 0.65
CA GLY A 40 5.89 -1.75 0.31
C GLY A 40 5.47 -0.85 -0.84
N ILE A 41 5.77 0.43 -0.73
CA ILE A 41 5.53 1.42 -1.78
C ILE A 41 6.83 2.08 -2.18
N PHE A 42 6.94 2.37 -3.49
CA PHE A 42 8.08 3.03 -4.08
C PHE A 42 7.64 3.94 -5.22
N GLY A 43 8.20 5.14 -5.29
CA GLY A 43 7.87 6.09 -6.35
C GLY A 43 9.10 6.86 -6.81
N VAL A 44 9.19 7.12 -8.10
CA VAL A 44 10.29 7.86 -8.75
C VAL A 44 9.72 8.97 -9.60
N ASN A 45 10.35 10.15 -9.57
CA ASN A 45 9.99 11.31 -10.38
C ASN A 45 11.24 11.94 -11.00
N GLY A 46 11.16 12.21 -12.31
CA GLY A 46 12.18 12.95 -13.02
C GLY A 46 13.42 12.14 -13.39
N VAL A 47 13.33 10.82 -13.54
CA VAL A 47 14.44 9.94 -13.91
C VAL A 47 14.05 9.10 -15.13
N SER A 48 14.91 9.02 -16.15
CA SER A 48 14.68 8.15 -17.31
C SER A 48 14.48 6.69 -16.85
N ASP A 49 13.61 5.97 -17.54
CA ASP A 49 13.31 4.58 -17.22
C ASP A 49 12.86 4.36 -15.77
N ALA A 50 12.04 5.29 -15.26
CA ALA A 50 11.59 5.30 -13.87
C ALA A 50 11.00 3.96 -13.39
N ALA A 51 10.32 3.22 -14.27
CA ALA A 51 9.76 1.91 -13.95
C ALA A 51 10.82 0.86 -13.60
N ASN A 52 12.03 0.94 -14.19
CA ASN A 52 13.14 0.04 -13.84
C ASN A 52 13.63 0.30 -12.41
N PHE A 53 13.77 1.56 -12.02
CA PHE A 53 14.12 1.93 -10.65
C PHE A 53 13.02 1.53 -9.67
N VAL A 54 11.75 1.68 -10.05
CA VAL A 54 10.63 1.20 -9.23
C VAL A 54 10.69 -0.32 -9.06
N ALA A 55 10.96 -1.08 -10.12
CA ALA A 55 11.10 -2.54 -10.03
C ALA A 55 12.25 -2.95 -9.08
N LEU A 56 13.40 -2.27 -9.14
CA LEU A 56 14.54 -2.50 -8.23
C LEU A 56 14.18 -2.15 -6.78
N GLY A 57 13.55 -0.99 -6.55
CA GLY A 57 13.09 -0.57 -5.22
C GLY A 57 12.06 -1.53 -4.63
N LEU A 58 11.10 -1.97 -5.42
CA LEU A 58 10.12 -2.99 -4.99
C LEU A 58 10.77 -4.36 -4.73
N HIS A 59 11.83 -4.72 -5.46
CA HIS A 59 12.60 -5.93 -5.17
C HIS A 59 13.28 -5.84 -3.80
N ALA A 60 13.86 -4.70 -3.43
CA ALA A 60 14.42 -4.48 -2.10
C ALA A 60 13.33 -4.55 -1.01
N LEU A 61 12.11 -4.10 -1.32
CA LEU A 61 10.94 -4.16 -0.43
C LEU A 61 10.19 -5.50 -0.46
N GLN A 62 10.72 -6.53 -1.13
CA GLN A 62 10.02 -7.81 -1.31
C GLN A 62 9.70 -8.54 0.00
N HIS A 63 10.47 -8.31 1.05
CA HIS A 63 10.20 -8.82 2.40
C HIS A 63 8.89 -8.29 2.99
N ARG A 64 8.41 -7.12 2.52
CA ARG A 64 7.14 -6.50 2.90
C ARG A 64 5.94 -7.05 2.13
N GLY A 65 6.14 -7.67 0.96
CA GLY A 65 5.04 -8.21 0.16
C GLY A 65 5.53 -9.21 -0.89
N GLN A 66 5.02 -10.44 -0.83
CA GLN A 66 5.46 -11.55 -1.69
C GLN A 66 4.35 -12.10 -2.58
N GLU A 67 3.11 -11.65 -2.41
CA GLU A 67 1.96 -12.20 -3.13
C GLU A 67 1.83 -11.64 -4.54
N ALA A 68 2.01 -10.33 -4.67
CA ALA A 68 1.85 -9.64 -5.93
C ALA A 68 2.60 -8.31 -5.93
N GLY A 69 2.88 -7.81 -7.12
CA GLY A 69 3.42 -6.47 -7.32
C GLY A 69 2.76 -5.77 -8.51
N GLY A 70 2.78 -4.45 -8.48
CA GLY A 70 2.30 -3.63 -9.57
C GLY A 70 3.13 -2.36 -9.73
N ILE A 71 3.21 -1.89 -10.96
CA ILE A 71 3.88 -0.65 -11.35
C ILE A 71 2.94 0.14 -12.28
N VAL A 72 2.88 1.44 -12.07
CA VAL A 72 2.28 2.40 -12.99
C VAL A 72 3.34 3.42 -13.37
N ALA A 73 3.55 3.60 -14.67
CA ALA A 73 4.47 4.60 -15.24
C ALA A 73 3.68 5.62 -16.06
N PHE A 74 4.22 6.82 -16.18
CA PHE A 74 3.67 7.88 -17.02
C PHE A 74 4.71 8.38 -18.04
N GLU A 75 4.28 8.46 -19.27
CA GLU A 75 5.01 9.03 -20.41
C GLU A 75 4.06 9.93 -21.22
N GLU A 76 4.58 11.05 -21.75
CA GLU A 76 3.73 12.09 -22.33
C GLU A 76 2.97 11.63 -23.58
N THR A 77 3.58 10.79 -24.43
CA THR A 77 2.97 10.33 -25.68
C THR A 77 2.01 9.16 -25.49
N HIS A 78 2.27 8.29 -24.53
CA HIS A 78 1.50 7.07 -24.28
C HIS A 78 0.61 7.13 -23.03
N GLY A 79 0.74 8.21 -22.23
CA GLY A 79 -0.03 8.41 -21.01
C GLY A 79 0.38 7.46 -19.88
N PHE A 80 -0.59 7.05 -19.07
CA PHE A 80 -0.38 6.13 -17.96
C PHE A 80 -0.42 4.67 -18.43
N ASN A 81 0.63 3.93 -18.13
CA ASN A 81 0.76 2.52 -18.41
C ASN A 81 0.91 1.73 -17.11
N SER A 82 0.27 0.57 -17.01
CA SER A 82 0.29 -0.23 -15.79
C SER A 82 0.56 -1.71 -16.05
N ALA A 83 1.31 -2.32 -15.14
CA ALA A 83 1.50 -3.77 -15.10
C ALA A 83 1.29 -4.28 -13.68
N ARG A 84 0.54 -5.37 -13.54
CA ARG A 84 0.27 -6.05 -12.26
C ARG A 84 0.52 -7.53 -12.42
N ARG A 85 1.22 -8.16 -11.46
CA ARG A 85 1.60 -9.58 -11.52
C ARG A 85 1.53 -10.21 -10.14
N PHE A 86 1.14 -11.48 -10.10
CA PHE A 86 1.28 -12.31 -8.91
C PHE A 86 2.72 -12.81 -8.77
N GLY A 87 3.14 -13.04 -7.53
CA GLY A 87 4.47 -13.54 -7.18
C GLY A 87 5.52 -12.44 -7.04
N TYR A 88 6.77 -12.86 -7.03
CA TYR A 88 7.90 -11.98 -6.76
C TYR A 88 8.18 -10.98 -7.88
N VAL A 89 8.61 -9.79 -7.48
CA VAL A 89 9.02 -8.72 -8.41
C VAL A 89 10.11 -9.19 -9.35
N ARG A 90 11.16 -9.87 -8.82
CA ARG A 90 12.29 -10.38 -9.60
C ARG A 90 11.88 -11.36 -10.73
N ASP A 91 10.78 -12.11 -10.53
CA ASP A 91 10.36 -13.12 -11.50
C ASP A 91 9.49 -12.52 -12.62
N ASN A 92 8.92 -11.35 -12.35
CA ASN A 92 7.95 -10.70 -13.21
C ASN A 92 8.45 -9.42 -13.88
N PHE A 93 9.10 -8.52 -13.13
CA PHE A 93 9.48 -7.18 -13.58
C PHE A 93 10.97 -7.08 -14.02
N THR A 94 11.54 -8.18 -14.49
CA THR A 94 12.88 -8.25 -15.07
C THR A 94 12.85 -8.49 -16.58
N LYS A 95 11.67 -8.82 -17.14
CA LYS A 95 11.51 -9.11 -18.56
C LYS A 95 11.47 -7.80 -19.36
N GLU A 96 12.39 -7.60 -20.26
CA GLU A 96 12.47 -6.45 -21.15
C GLU A 96 11.13 -6.18 -21.87
N SER A 97 10.48 -7.26 -22.36
CA SER A 97 9.18 -7.17 -23.03
C SER A 97 8.06 -6.60 -22.16
N LEU A 98 8.15 -6.73 -20.83
CA LEU A 98 7.20 -6.11 -19.91
C LEU A 98 7.64 -4.68 -19.59
N MET A 99 8.93 -4.48 -19.28
CA MET A 99 9.43 -3.16 -18.86
C MET A 99 9.32 -2.14 -20.00
N SER A 100 9.49 -2.55 -21.26
CA SER A 100 9.27 -1.68 -22.43
C SER A 100 7.82 -1.20 -22.58
N THR A 101 6.84 -1.84 -21.92
CA THR A 101 5.45 -1.34 -21.86
C THR A 101 5.21 -0.28 -20.79
N LEU A 102 6.22 0.04 -19.99
CA LEU A 102 6.17 1.00 -18.88
C LEU A 102 7.19 2.15 -19.08
N PRO A 103 7.15 2.86 -20.22
CA PRO A 103 8.07 3.95 -20.49
C PRO A 103 7.81 5.16 -19.59
N GLY A 104 8.81 6.04 -19.48
CA GLY A 104 8.63 7.36 -18.90
C GLY A 104 9.58 7.71 -17.77
N HIS A 105 9.43 8.95 -17.30
CA HIS A 105 10.30 9.55 -16.29
C HIS A 105 9.68 9.54 -14.87
N ASN A 106 8.44 9.11 -14.76
CA ASN A 106 7.70 9.03 -13.51
C ASN A 106 7.06 7.66 -13.39
N ALA A 107 7.24 7.02 -12.25
CA ALA A 107 6.61 5.73 -11.96
C ALA A 107 6.37 5.56 -10.46
N ILE A 108 5.32 4.82 -10.12
CA ILE A 108 5.08 4.34 -8.74
C ILE A 108 4.78 2.85 -8.75
N GLY A 109 5.07 2.20 -7.65
CA GLY A 109 4.84 0.77 -7.51
C GLY A 109 4.49 0.35 -6.09
N HIS A 110 4.02 -0.89 -6.00
CA HIS A 110 3.54 -1.49 -4.77
C HIS A 110 3.86 -2.98 -4.74
N VAL A 111 4.31 -3.50 -3.60
CA VAL A 111 4.35 -4.93 -3.29
C VAL A 111 3.31 -5.24 -2.23
N ARG A 112 2.52 -6.31 -2.50
CA ARG A 112 1.38 -6.72 -1.68
C ARG A 112 1.75 -7.92 -0.82
N TYR A 113 1.38 -7.84 0.45
CA TYR A 113 1.28 -8.97 1.35
C TYR A 113 -0.20 -9.31 1.59
N SER A 114 -0.57 -10.59 1.45
CA SER A 114 -1.92 -11.06 1.76
C SER A 114 -1.97 -11.64 3.15
N THR A 115 -2.88 -11.13 3.95
CA THR A 115 -3.20 -11.76 5.23
C THR A 115 -4.00 -13.04 5.01
N ALA A 116 -3.55 -14.14 5.59
CA ALA A 116 -4.14 -15.49 5.48
C ALA A 116 -5.57 -15.62 6.08
N GLY A 117 -6.32 -14.54 6.17
CA GLY A 117 -7.71 -14.52 6.67
C GLY A 117 -8.78 -14.46 5.58
N ASN A 118 -8.46 -13.95 4.40
CA ASN A 118 -9.36 -13.97 3.26
C ASN A 118 -9.06 -15.22 2.42
N LYS A 119 -9.82 -16.29 2.61
CA LYS A 119 -9.79 -17.50 1.77
C LYS A 119 -10.41 -17.28 0.38
N GLY A 120 -10.55 -16.03 -0.06
CA GLY A 120 -10.90 -15.67 -1.43
C GLY A 120 -9.61 -15.40 -2.19
N HIS A 121 -9.48 -15.96 -3.37
CA HIS A 121 -8.36 -15.67 -4.27
C HIS A 121 -8.24 -14.15 -4.46
N THR A 122 -7.09 -13.56 -4.09
CA THR A 122 -6.77 -12.17 -4.44
C THR A 122 -6.92 -12.03 -5.94
N ALA A 123 -7.80 -11.14 -6.36
CA ALA A 123 -7.94 -10.86 -7.77
C ALA A 123 -6.83 -9.89 -8.20
N ILE A 124 -6.35 -10.02 -9.43
CA ILE A 124 -5.32 -9.10 -9.97
C ILE A 124 -5.76 -7.63 -9.90
N ARG A 125 -7.06 -7.39 -9.88
CA ARG A 125 -7.66 -6.06 -9.69
C ARG A 125 -7.47 -5.46 -8.29
N ASP A 126 -7.12 -6.31 -7.28
CA ASP A 126 -6.82 -5.85 -5.92
C ASP A 126 -5.35 -5.41 -5.77
N VAL A 127 -4.53 -5.64 -6.78
CA VAL A 127 -3.10 -5.29 -6.78
C VAL A 127 -2.95 -3.80 -7.12
N GLN A 128 -2.28 -3.07 -6.25
CA GLN A 128 -1.97 -1.64 -6.44
C GLN A 128 -0.74 -1.48 -7.37
N PRO A 129 -0.51 -0.26 -7.92
CA PRO A 129 -1.22 1.00 -7.72
C PRO A 129 -2.62 1.03 -8.35
N PHE A 130 -3.54 1.76 -7.71
CA PHE A 130 -4.82 2.09 -8.31
C PHE A 130 -4.71 3.33 -9.19
N PHE A 131 -5.39 3.32 -10.33
CA PHE A 131 -5.41 4.43 -11.25
C PHE A 131 -6.83 4.96 -11.41
N GLY A 132 -6.98 6.29 -11.47
CA GLY A 132 -8.22 6.97 -11.81
C GLY A 132 -7.97 8.09 -12.81
N GLU A 133 -8.83 8.17 -13.82
CA GLU A 133 -8.87 9.31 -14.73
C GLU A 133 -9.84 10.36 -14.19
N PHE A 134 -9.36 11.59 -14.02
CA PHE A 134 -10.12 12.72 -13.52
C PHE A 134 -10.22 13.80 -14.60
N ALA A 135 -11.14 14.76 -14.46
CA ALA A 135 -11.28 15.86 -15.39
C ALA A 135 -9.99 16.69 -15.58
N MET A 136 -9.07 16.67 -14.59
CA MET A 136 -7.78 17.32 -14.64
C MET A 136 -6.63 16.38 -15.05
N GLY A 137 -6.92 15.18 -15.53
CA GLY A 137 -5.96 14.15 -15.93
C GLY A 137 -5.87 12.99 -14.97
N GLY A 138 -5.04 11.99 -15.31
CA GLY A 138 -4.87 10.77 -14.54
C GLY A 138 -4.11 10.95 -13.22
N CYS A 139 -4.42 10.09 -12.27
CA CYS A 139 -3.68 9.94 -11.01
C CYS A 139 -3.60 8.47 -10.62
N ALA A 140 -2.39 8.01 -10.30
CA ALA A 140 -2.14 6.68 -9.75
C ALA A 140 -1.78 6.79 -8.26
N ILE A 141 -2.21 5.80 -7.44
CA ILE A 141 -2.01 5.80 -5.98
C ILE A 141 -1.53 4.43 -5.53
N ALA A 142 -0.47 4.41 -4.71
CA ALA A 142 0.01 3.26 -3.95
C ALA A 142 -0.11 3.58 -2.45
N HIS A 143 -0.67 2.67 -1.68
CA HIS A 143 -0.95 2.81 -0.25
C HIS A 143 -0.34 1.64 0.53
N ASN A 144 0.44 1.95 1.54
CA ASN A 144 0.90 1.04 2.58
C ASN A 144 0.18 1.39 3.88
N GLY A 145 -0.66 0.48 4.36
CA GLY A 145 -1.42 0.69 5.58
C GLY A 145 -2.74 -0.06 5.62
N ASN A 146 -3.60 0.36 6.54
CA ASN A 146 -4.93 -0.19 6.71
C ASN A 146 -5.91 0.91 7.14
N LEU A 147 -6.99 1.07 6.41
CA LEU A 147 -8.06 2.03 6.69
C LEU A 147 -9.11 1.37 7.58
N THR A 148 -9.19 1.77 8.84
CA THR A 148 -10.08 1.16 9.82
C THR A 148 -11.56 1.46 9.55
N ASN A 149 -11.86 2.55 8.85
CA ASN A 149 -13.21 2.93 8.45
C ASN A 149 -13.55 2.59 6.99
N ALA A 150 -12.74 1.75 6.32
CA ALA A 150 -12.91 1.42 4.90
C ALA A 150 -14.28 0.84 4.56
N GLU A 151 -14.84 -0.03 5.42
CA GLU A 151 -16.14 -0.67 5.19
C GLU A 151 -17.29 0.35 5.19
N SER A 152 -17.30 1.27 6.17
CA SER A 152 -18.29 2.33 6.24
C SER A 152 -18.19 3.32 5.10
N LEU A 153 -16.95 3.71 4.73
CA LEU A 153 -16.69 4.58 3.57
C LEU A 153 -17.13 3.92 2.26
N ARG A 154 -16.82 2.63 2.07
CA ARG A 154 -17.24 1.87 0.89
C ARG A 154 -18.75 1.84 0.76
N LYS A 155 -19.48 1.55 1.85
CA LYS A 155 -20.93 1.55 1.86
C LYS A 155 -21.50 2.91 1.45
N GLU A 156 -21.04 4.00 2.09
CA GLU A 156 -21.44 5.36 1.75
C GLU A 156 -21.19 5.69 0.28
N LEU A 157 -20.00 5.34 -0.23
CA LEU A 157 -19.61 5.63 -1.60
C LEU A 157 -20.47 4.87 -2.62
N ILE A 158 -20.79 3.59 -2.35
CA ILE A 158 -21.68 2.78 -3.20
C ILE A 158 -23.09 3.37 -3.20
N GLU A 159 -23.64 3.72 -2.05
CA GLU A 159 -24.96 4.36 -1.94
C GLU A 159 -25.05 5.67 -2.74
N ARG A 160 -23.92 6.32 -2.93
CA ARG A 160 -23.79 7.54 -3.74
C ARG A 160 -23.34 7.29 -5.18
N GLY A 161 -23.40 6.05 -5.66
CA GLY A 161 -23.16 5.67 -7.05
C GLY A 161 -21.69 5.39 -7.43
N SER A 162 -20.77 5.23 -6.48
CA SER A 162 -19.41 4.78 -6.79
C SER A 162 -19.40 3.31 -7.16
N ILE A 163 -18.65 2.95 -8.20
CA ILE A 163 -18.53 1.58 -8.72
C ILE A 163 -17.15 1.06 -8.36
N PHE A 164 -17.08 0.17 -7.37
CA PHE A 164 -15.84 -0.48 -6.96
C PHE A 164 -15.48 -1.65 -7.86
N GLN A 165 -14.21 -1.79 -8.18
CA GLN A 165 -13.68 -2.88 -9.00
C GLN A 165 -12.86 -3.88 -8.18
N SER A 166 -12.37 -3.48 -7.01
CA SER A 166 -11.55 -4.29 -6.12
C SER A 166 -12.17 -4.44 -4.74
N SER A 167 -11.62 -5.34 -3.94
CA SER A 167 -11.95 -5.48 -2.51
C SER A 167 -11.04 -4.64 -1.61
N SER A 168 -10.02 -3.96 -2.15
CA SER A 168 -9.06 -3.18 -1.40
C SER A 168 -9.68 -1.95 -0.74
N ASP A 169 -9.29 -1.67 0.49
CA ASP A 169 -9.62 -0.44 1.22
C ASP A 169 -9.08 0.81 0.51
N SER A 170 -7.91 0.69 -0.10
CA SER A 170 -7.22 1.78 -0.80
C SER A 170 -8.02 2.34 -1.98
N GLU A 171 -8.93 1.56 -2.60
CA GLU A 171 -9.80 2.04 -3.67
C GLU A 171 -10.76 3.14 -3.18
N CYS A 172 -11.09 3.15 -1.88
CA CYS A 172 -11.88 4.23 -1.28
C CYS A 172 -11.22 5.60 -1.49
N ILE A 173 -9.88 5.68 -1.45
CA ILE A 173 -9.15 6.94 -1.62
C ILE A 173 -9.42 7.52 -3.01
N ILE A 174 -9.36 6.71 -4.07
CA ILE A 174 -9.67 7.14 -5.45
C ILE A 174 -11.09 7.67 -5.56
N HIS A 175 -12.06 6.96 -4.99
CA HIS A 175 -13.47 7.40 -5.03
C HIS A 175 -13.71 8.68 -4.22
N LEU A 176 -13.06 8.84 -3.07
CA LEU A 176 -13.11 10.09 -2.29
C LEU A 176 -12.50 11.25 -3.07
N MET A 177 -11.34 11.05 -3.73
CA MET A 177 -10.75 12.05 -4.60
C MET A 177 -11.67 12.44 -5.78
N ALA A 178 -12.34 11.47 -6.38
CA ALA A 178 -13.28 11.72 -7.48
C ALA A 178 -14.45 12.61 -7.06
N ARG A 179 -14.87 12.52 -5.80
CA ARG A 179 -15.99 13.30 -5.23
C ARG A 179 -15.58 14.66 -4.68
N SER A 180 -14.29 14.92 -4.53
CA SER A 180 -13.79 16.21 -4.03
C SER A 180 -14.06 17.33 -5.02
N ILE A 181 -14.43 18.50 -4.51
CA ILE A 181 -14.75 19.69 -5.31
C ILE A 181 -13.50 20.45 -5.78
N HIS A 182 -12.33 20.10 -5.25
CA HIS A 182 -11.08 20.77 -5.60
C HIS A 182 -10.70 20.54 -7.06
N LYS A 183 -9.97 21.50 -7.65
CA LYS A 183 -9.62 21.49 -9.07
C LYS A 183 -8.26 20.86 -9.37
N ASP A 184 -7.51 20.44 -8.34
CA ASP A 184 -6.19 19.83 -8.49
C ASP A 184 -6.09 18.55 -7.65
N HIS A 185 -5.22 17.62 -8.09
CA HIS A 185 -5.05 16.32 -7.46
C HIS A 185 -4.52 16.41 -6.03
N THR A 186 -3.64 17.38 -5.71
CA THR A 186 -3.03 17.51 -4.38
C THR A 186 -4.09 17.82 -3.33
N ASN A 187 -4.95 18.81 -3.60
CA ASN A 187 -6.05 19.15 -2.70
C ASN A 187 -7.14 18.07 -2.66
N ARG A 188 -7.41 17.37 -3.78
CA ARG A 188 -8.32 16.21 -3.77
C ARG A 188 -7.79 15.06 -2.92
N LEU A 189 -6.48 14.78 -2.99
CA LEU A 189 -5.86 13.76 -2.15
C LEU A 189 -5.91 14.15 -0.67
N LYS A 190 -5.60 15.42 -0.36
CA LYS A 190 -5.75 15.97 1.00
C LYS A 190 -7.18 15.78 1.52
N ASP A 191 -8.18 16.19 0.75
CA ASP A 191 -9.61 16.06 1.08
C ASP A 191 -10.00 14.60 1.31
N ALA A 192 -9.60 13.69 0.42
CA ALA A 192 -9.82 12.26 0.56
C ALA A 192 -9.19 11.69 1.84
N LEU A 193 -7.92 12.02 2.10
CA LEU A 193 -7.19 11.51 3.27
C LEU A 193 -7.67 12.11 4.60
N SER A 194 -8.33 13.26 4.60
CA SER A 194 -8.97 13.82 5.80
C SER A 194 -10.20 13.02 6.27
N ARG A 195 -10.75 12.17 5.39
CA ARG A 195 -11.92 11.32 5.68
C ARG A 195 -11.56 9.90 6.07
N VAL A 196 -10.34 9.46 5.83
CA VAL A 196 -9.91 8.11 6.20
C VAL A 196 -9.37 8.06 7.61
N GLU A 197 -9.60 6.93 8.26
CA GLU A 197 -9.09 6.61 9.60
C GLU A 197 -8.17 5.39 9.51
N GLY A 198 -7.11 5.38 10.33
CA GLY A 198 -6.17 4.28 10.37
C GLY A 198 -4.74 4.70 10.14
N ALA A 199 -3.90 3.74 9.76
CA ALA A 199 -2.49 3.95 9.45
C ALA A 199 -2.31 3.97 7.94
N PHE A 200 -1.60 4.99 7.42
CA PHE A 200 -1.30 5.05 6.00
C PHE A 200 0.02 5.76 5.69
N SER A 201 0.74 5.23 4.73
CA SER A 201 1.67 5.98 3.90
C SER A 201 1.22 5.83 2.46
N VAL A 202 1.06 6.95 1.78
CA VAL A 202 0.55 7.02 0.40
C VAL A 202 1.58 7.66 -0.51
N VAL A 203 1.80 7.02 -1.66
CA VAL A 203 2.52 7.65 -2.78
C VAL A 203 1.54 7.77 -3.94
N ALA A 204 1.34 9.00 -4.41
CA ALA A 204 0.49 9.29 -5.55
C ALA A 204 1.30 9.93 -6.68
N MET A 205 0.95 9.63 -7.92
CA MET A 205 1.59 10.15 -9.10
C MET A 205 0.56 10.73 -10.06
N THR A 206 0.82 11.94 -10.50
CA THR A 206 0.11 12.59 -11.60
C THR A 206 1.05 12.71 -12.81
N ARG A 207 0.61 13.35 -13.87
CA ARG A 207 1.48 13.61 -15.04
C ARG A 207 2.79 14.31 -14.69
N THR A 208 2.78 15.23 -13.72
CA THR A 208 3.91 16.12 -13.42
C THR A 208 4.38 16.08 -11.97
N LYS A 209 3.66 15.37 -11.09
CA LYS A 209 3.95 15.41 -9.64
C LYS A 209 4.04 14.00 -9.06
N LEU A 210 4.97 13.85 -8.12
CA LEU A 210 5.01 12.76 -7.16
C LEU A 210 4.62 13.32 -5.79
N ILE A 211 3.68 12.68 -5.12
CA ILE A 211 3.13 13.17 -3.85
C ILE A 211 3.30 12.07 -2.82
N GLY A 212 3.94 12.38 -1.69
CA GLY A 212 4.03 11.49 -0.53
C GLY A 212 3.20 12.01 0.62
N VAL A 213 2.48 11.13 1.31
CA VAL A 213 1.70 11.50 2.50
C VAL A 213 1.90 10.45 3.57
N ARG A 214 2.19 10.88 4.79
CA ARG A 214 2.27 10.01 5.97
C ARG A 214 1.16 10.35 6.95
N ASP A 215 0.55 9.34 7.57
CA ASP A 215 -0.54 9.53 8.52
C ASP A 215 -0.11 10.40 9.73
N PRO A 216 -1.06 11.11 10.40
CA PRO A 216 -0.73 12.02 11.50
C PRO A 216 -0.05 11.36 12.70
N ARG A 217 -0.17 10.04 12.87
CA ARG A 217 0.48 9.28 13.95
C ARG A 217 1.84 8.73 13.53
N GLY A 218 2.15 8.74 12.21
CA GLY A 218 3.39 8.22 11.66
C GLY A 218 3.58 6.73 11.86
N VAL A 219 2.49 5.95 11.75
CA VAL A 219 2.50 4.50 12.01
C VAL A 219 3.33 3.77 10.97
N ARG A 220 3.09 4.10 9.67
CA ARG A 220 3.84 3.51 8.55
C ARG A 220 4.98 4.41 8.10
N PRO A 221 6.15 3.83 7.74
CA PRO A 221 7.30 4.62 7.32
C PRO A 221 7.12 5.18 5.90
N LEU A 222 7.77 6.30 5.66
CA LEU A 222 7.96 6.90 4.34
C LEU A 222 9.21 7.76 4.37
N VAL A 223 10.11 7.55 3.41
CA VAL A 223 11.39 8.27 3.30
C VAL A 223 11.52 8.96 1.95
N LEU A 224 12.25 10.07 1.95
CA LEU A 224 12.63 10.84 0.77
C LEU A 224 14.06 10.56 0.42
N GLY A 225 14.32 10.28 -0.85
CA GLY A 225 15.66 10.15 -1.43
C GLY A 225 15.85 11.00 -2.68
N LYS A 226 17.11 11.30 -2.99
CA LYS A 226 17.55 11.99 -4.21
C LYS A 226 18.21 10.97 -5.15
N LEU A 227 17.77 10.92 -6.41
CA LEU A 227 18.33 10.02 -7.43
C LEU A 227 18.75 10.83 -8.66
N GLY A 228 20.03 11.15 -8.73
CA GLY A 228 20.52 12.08 -9.75
C GLY A 228 19.77 13.41 -9.67
N GLU A 229 19.17 13.85 -10.77
CA GLU A 229 18.30 15.05 -10.77
C GLU A 229 16.88 14.78 -10.29
N GLY A 230 16.48 13.51 -10.19
CA GLY A 230 15.12 13.11 -9.78
C GLY A 230 14.99 12.86 -8.28
N TRP A 231 13.81 12.41 -7.89
CA TRP A 231 13.43 12.19 -6.50
C TRP A 231 12.76 10.83 -6.32
N VAL A 232 12.92 10.28 -5.13
CA VAL A 232 12.37 8.98 -4.74
C VAL A 232 11.59 9.10 -3.44
N LEU A 233 10.45 8.42 -3.38
CA LEU A 233 9.72 8.14 -2.14
C LEU A 233 9.67 6.63 -1.94
N SER A 234 9.99 6.17 -0.73
CA SER A 234 10.07 4.74 -0.41
C SER A 234 9.56 4.44 0.99
N SER A 235 9.08 3.22 1.20
CA SER A 235 8.76 2.71 2.54
C SER A 235 10.00 2.56 3.42
N GLU A 236 11.16 2.16 2.85
CA GLU A 236 12.39 1.91 3.61
C GLU A 236 13.63 2.42 2.86
N THR A 237 14.69 2.70 3.63
CA THR A 237 15.96 3.20 3.10
C THR A 237 16.73 2.14 2.31
N CYS A 238 16.61 0.85 2.64
CA CYS A 238 17.24 -0.23 1.87
C CYS A 238 16.85 -0.22 0.38
N ALA A 239 15.66 0.31 0.04
CA ALA A 239 15.25 0.47 -1.34
C ALA A 239 15.90 1.69 -2.02
N LEU A 240 16.29 2.71 -1.26
CA LEU A 240 17.11 3.82 -1.76
C LEU A 240 18.52 3.32 -2.11
N ASP A 241 19.12 2.52 -1.24
CA ASP A 241 20.47 1.99 -1.42
C ASP A 241 20.59 1.15 -2.70
N ILE A 242 19.61 0.26 -2.96
CA ILE A 242 19.65 -0.61 -4.15
C ILE A 242 19.54 0.16 -5.46
N VAL A 243 18.85 1.31 -5.45
CA VAL A 243 18.72 2.17 -6.65
C VAL A 243 19.83 3.23 -6.72
N GLY A 244 20.72 3.33 -5.73
CA GLY A 244 21.77 4.33 -5.65
C GLY A 244 21.25 5.74 -5.35
N ALA A 245 20.12 5.86 -4.66
CA ALA A 245 19.56 7.13 -4.23
C ALA A 245 20.14 7.56 -2.88
N GLU A 246 20.48 8.83 -2.75
CA GLU A 246 20.88 9.43 -1.48
C GLU A 246 19.66 9.58 -0.56
N HIS A 247 19.75 9.08 0.67
CA HIS A 247 18.74 9.31 1.70
C HIS A 247 18.78 10.76 2.17
N ILE A 248 17.67 11.48 2.03
CA ILE A 248 17.57 12.88 2.47
C ILE A 248 16.98 12.95 3.88
N ARG A 249 15.80 12.39 4.10
CA ARG A 249 15.12 12.37 5.39
C ARG A 249 13.88 11.45 5.42
N GLU A 250 13.38 11.17 6.59
CA GLU A 250 12.01 10.66 6.74
C GLU A 250 10.98 11.74 6.42
N ILE A 251 9.80 11.32 5.98
CA ILE A 251 8.59 12.16 5.93
C ILE A 251 7.98 12.18 7.33
N GLU A 252 7.74 13.36 7.86
CA GLU A 252 7.23 13.52 9.22
C GLU A 252 5.77 13.01 9.36
N PRO A 253 5.36 12.60 10.57
CA PRO A 253 3.96 12.30 10.86
C PRO A 253 3.02 13.46 10.47
N GLY A 254 2.01 13.17 9.66
CA GLY A 254 1.06 14.16 9.16
C GLY A 254 1.55 15.02 8.01
N GLU A 255 2.77 14.79 7.52
CA GLU A 255 3.34 15.55 6.41
C GLU A 255 2.79 15.06 5.06
N MET A 256 2.52 16.02 4.19
CA MET A 256 2.33 15.85 2.76
C MET A 256 3.46 16.56 2.01
N ILE A 257 4.26 15.79 1.28
CA ILE A 257 5.30 16.32 0.39
C ILE A 257 4.83 16.24 -1.06
N VAL A 258 5.03 17.30 -1.81
CA VAL A 258 4.70 17.40 -3.24
C VAL A 258 5.97 17.73 -4.01
N ILE A 259 6.36 16.85 -4.90
CA ILE A 259 7.52 16.97 -5.78
C ILE A 259 7.00 17.22 -7.19
N GLY A 260 7.43 18.29 -7.83
CA GLY A 260 6.95 18.65 -9.16
C GLY A 260 7.87 19.68 -9.83
N PRO A 261 7.44 20.26 -10.98
CA PRO A 261 8.26 21.22 -11.73
C PRO A 261 8.67 22.45 -10.91
N ASP A 262 7.86 22.86 -9.94
CA ASP A 262 8.16 24.00 -9.04
C ASP A 262 9.07 23.62 -7.87
N GLY A 263 9.67 22.42 -7.88
CA GLY A 263 10.49 21.88 -6.79
C GLY A 263 9.66 21.11 -5.76
N ILE A 264 10.19 21.04 -4.53
CA ILE A 264 9.58 20.30 -3.41
C ILE A 264 8.82 21.28 -2.51
N LYS A 265 7.58 20.91 -2.19
CA LYS A 265 6.74 21.62 -1.21
C LYS A 265 6.30 20.64 -0.12
N SER A 266 6.50 21.03 1.13
CA SER A 266 6.06 20.28 2.31
C SER A 266 4.95 21.04 3.04
N THR A 267 3.91 20.33 3.45
CA THR A 267 2.78 20.87 4.19
C THR A 267 2.28 19.86 5.23
N PHE A 268 1.60 20.34 6.27
CA PHE A 268 0.97 19.51 7.29
C PHE A 268 -0.54 19.72 7.25
N PRO A 269 -1.25 19.00 6.33
CA PRO A 269 -2.66 19.26 6.07
C PRO A 269 -3.63 18.70 7.12
N PHE A 270 -3.14 17.88 8.04
CA PHE A 270 -3.95 17.21 9.04
C PHE A 270 -3.78 17.84 10.42
N GLU A 271 -4.76 17.62 11.30
CA GLU A 271 -4.64 17.99 12.71
C GLU A 271 -3.46 17.25 13.35
N ARG A 272 -2.64 17.98 14.10
CA ARG A 272 -1.47 17.40 14.77
C ARG A 272 -1.91 16.46 15.88
N THR A 273 -1.38 15.25 15.86
CA THR A 273 -1.59 14.25 16.91
C THR A 273 -0.24 13.80 17.48
N ALA A 274 -0.25 13.22 18.67
CA ALA A 274 0.96 12.64 19.23
C ALA A 274 1.42 11.44 18.34
N PRO A 275 2.67 11.41 17.90
CA PRO A 275 3.21 10.31 17.13
C PRO A 275 3.05 8.97 17.87
N ARG A 276 2.69 7.93 17.12
CA ARG A 276 2.55 6.55 17.63
C ARG A 276 3.22 5.58 16.66
N PRO A 277 4.57 5.61 16.57
CA PRO A 277 5.27 4.69 15.70
C PRO A 277 4.99 3.24 16.11
N CYS A 278 4.78 2.39 15.14
CA CYS A 278 4.56 0.98 15.38
C CYS A 278 5.90 0.31 15.68
N ILE A 279 6.05 -0.28 16.89
CA ILE A 279 7.27 -1.01 17.28
C ILE A 279 7.53 -2.20 16.33
N PHE A 280 6.47 -2.83 15.82
CA PHE A 280 6.58 -3.95 14.89
C PHE A 280 7.18 -3.54 13.54
N GLU A 281 6.94 -2.30 13.08
CA GLU A 281 7.64 -1.77 11.90
C GLU A 281 9.14 -1.84 12.08
N LYS A 282 9.66 -1.44 13.23
CA LYS A 282 11.10 -1.37 13.50
C LYS A 282 11.75 -2.71 13.84
N VAL A 283 11.01 -3.63 14.46
CA VAL A 283 11.57 -4.88 15.01
C VAL A 283 11.28 -6.09 14.13
N TYR A 284 10.16 -6.05 13.37
CA TYR A 284 9.67 -7.23 12.67
C TYR A 284 9.58 -7.05 11.15
N PHE A 285 9.27 -5.85 10.67
CA PHE A 285 8.98 -5.60 9.25
C PHE A 285 10.15 -4.97 8.52
N SER A 286 10.79 -3.97 9.10
CA SER A 286 11.94 -3.33 8.48
C SER A 286 13.14 -4.27 8.44
N ARG A 287 13.90 -4.16 7.37
CA ARG A 287 15.19 -4.83 7.29
C ARG A 287 16.17 -4.23 8.30
N PRO A 288 17.13 -5.02 8.84
CA PRO A 288 18.13 -4.49 9.77
C PRO A 288 19.02 -3.39 9.21
N ASP A 289 19.09 -3.29 7.87
CA ASP A 289 19.87 -2.32 7.11
C ASP A 289 19.02 -1.10 6.66
N SER A 290 17.81 -0.95 7.21
CA SER A 290 16.91 0.17 6.94
C SER A 290 16.91 1.22 8.03
#